data_93c85b7ce5d7717d529f2e05e5e433ed
#
_entry.id   93c85b7ce5d7717d529f2e05e5e433ed
#
_cell.length_a   1.000
_cell.length_b   1.000
_cell.length_c   1.000
_cell.angle_alpha   90.00
_cell.angle_beta   90.00
_cell.angle_gamma   90.00
#
_symmetry.space_group_name_H-M   'P 1'
#
loop_
_entity.id
_entity.type
_entity.pdbx_description
1 polymer ?
#
loop_
_entity_poly.entity_id
_entity_poly.type
_entity_poly.pdbx_seq_one_letter_code
_entity_poly.pdbx_strand_id
1 'polypeptide(L)'
;MKEKINDYPIARPLTAARRKKIDQFIENNAGRLGRPVAHEWDETGTVLSLASDPVRFEFVFHAGRVESFASAPFWVKMLFNEKRRNTLDQVVEQMLDEAGLLEPAPARKKPAPN
;
A
#
# COMPACT_ATOMS: atom_id res chain seq x y z
N MET A 1 14.27 4.42 11.09
CA MET A 1 13.23 4.35 12.11
C MET A 1 11.88 4.18 11.43
N LYS A 2 11.09 3.24 11.93
CA LYS A 2 9.81 2.93 11.29
C LYS A 2 8.70 3.77 11.91
N GLU A 3 7.92 4.43 11.07
CA GLU A 3 6.81 5.24 11.52
C GLU A 3 5.52 4.81 10.85
N LYS A 4 4.45 4.77 11.62
CA LYS A 4 3.15 4.44 11.04
C LYS A 4 2.64 5.60 10.21
N ILE A 5 2.14 5.28 9.02
CA ILE A 5 1.61 6.30 8.13
C ILE A 5 0.09 6.35 8.23
N ASN A 6 -0.58 5.21 8.09
CA ASN A 6 -2.03 5.20 8.03
C ASN A 6 -2.58 3.79 8.17
N ASP A 7 -3.89 3.71 8.42
CA ASP A 7 -4.64 2.47 8.37
C ASP A 7 -5.59 2.54 7.19
N TYR A 8 -5.78 1.41 6.52
CA TYR A 8 -6.71 1.32 5.40
C TYR A 8 -7.70 0.21 5.70
N PRO A 9 -9.00 0.50 5.79
CA PRO A 9 -9.98 -0.56 6.03
C PRO A 9 -10.09 -1.47 4.82
N ILE A 10 -10.25 -2.77 5.08
CA ILE A 10 -10.46 -3.72 4.01
C ILE A 10 -11.70 -4.55 4.35
N ALA A 11 -12.43 -4.94 3.32
CA ALA A 11 -13.67 -5.67 3.48
C ALA A 11 -13.51 -7.16 3.32
N ARG A 12 -12.41 -7.61 2.74
CA ARG A 12 -12.20 -9.03 2.45
C ARG A 12 -10.82 -9.46 2.92
N PRO A 13 -10.68 -10.74 3.28
CA PRO A 13 -9.40 -11.22 3.78
C PRO A 13 -8.36 -11.31 2.68
N LEU A 14 -7.12 -11.25 3.07
CA LEU A 14 -6.02 -11.45 2.15
C LEU A 14 -5.89 -12.94 1.86
N THR A 15 -5.89 -13.29 0.57
CA THR A 15 -5.74 -14.68 0.14
C THR A 15 -4.53 -14.77 -0.78
N ALA A 16 -4.13 -16.01 -1.10
CA ALA A 16 -3.02 -16.20 -2.01
C ALA A 16 -3.29 -15.54 -3.36
N ALA A 17 -4.53 -15.63 -3.85
CA ALA A 17 -4.88 -15.01 -5.12
C ALA A 17 -4.80 -13.50 -5.05
N ARG A 18 -5.21 -12.94 -3.91
CA ARG A 18 -5.16 -11.49 -3.75
C ARG A 18 -3.73 -11.00 -3.57
N ARG A 19 -2.88 -11.77 -2.91
CA ARG A 19 -1.46 -11.43 -2.85
C ARG A 19 -0.85 -11.36 -4.24
N LYS A 20 -1.23 -12.30 -5.10
CA LYS A 20 -0.73 -12.27 -6.46
C LYS A 20 -1.13 -11.02 -7.21
N LYS A 21 -2.35 -10.56 -6.99
CA LYS A 21 -2.81 -9.33 -7.63
C LYS A 21 -2.05 -8.13 -7.12
N ILE A 22 -1.71 -8.13 -5.84
CA ILE A 22 -0.89 -7.06 -5.27
C ILE A 22 0.50 -7.08 -5.93
N ASP A 23 1.09 -8.26 -6.07
CA ASP A 23 2.39 -8.39 -6.72
C ASP A 23 2.33 -7.84 -8.14
N GLN A 24 1.28 -8.17 -8.87
CA GLN A 24 1.11 -7.68 -10.23
C GLN A 24 0.95 -6.17 -10.28
N PHE A 25 0.21 -5.61 -9.33
CA PHE A 25 0.05 -4.17 -9.26
C PHE A 25 1.41 -3.49 -9.07
N ILE A 26 2.21 -4.01 -8.15
CA ILE A 26 3.52 -3.44 -7.87
C ILE A 26 4.39 -3.52 -9.12
N GLU A 27 4.42 -4.67 -9.77
CA GLU A 27 5.24 -4.85 -10.96
C GLU A 27 4.79 -3.95 -12.11
N ASN A 28 3.47 -3.82 -12.27
CA ASN A 28 2.94 -2.99 -13.36
C ASN A 28 3.15 -1.51 -13.12
N ASN A 29 3.32 -1.09 -11.88
CA ASN A 29 3.44 0.31 -11.56
C ASN A 29 4.84 0.74 -11.12
N ALA A 30 5.79 -0.18 -11.12
CA ALA A 30 7.15 0.12 -10.68
C ALA A 30 7.76 1.25 -11.51
N GLY A 31 7.51 1.25 -12.81
CA GLY A 31 8.08 2.28 -13.68
C GLY A 31 7.55 3.67 -13.39
N ARG A 32 6.39 3.77 -12.79
CA ARG A 32 5.81 5.08 -12.49
C ARG A 32 6.53 5.79 -11.36
N LEU A 33 7.30 5.04 -10.58
CA LEU A 33 8.06 5.62 -9.48
C LEU A 33 9.43 6.11 -9.93
N GLY A 34 9.82 5.78 -11.15
CA GLY A 34 11.07 6.25 -11.71
C GLY A 34 12.31 5.60 -11.12
N ARG A 35 12.15 4.56 -10.32
CA ARG A 35 13.27 3.84 -9.73
C ARG A 35 12.82 2.43 -9.38
N PRO A 36 13.79 1.50 -9.23
CA PRO A 36 13.44 0.13 -8.92
C PRO A 36 12.74 0.00 -7.57
N VAL A 37 11.78 -0.91 -7.51
CA VAL A 37 11.08 -1.23 -6.29
C VAL A 37 11.14 -2.74 -6.10
N ALA A 38 11.67 -3.17 -4.96
CA ALA A 38 11.68 -4.58 -4.60
C ALA A 38 10.56 -4.83 -3.62
N HIS A 39 9.91 -5.98 -3.70
CA HIS A 39 8.87 -6.31 -2.75
C HIS A 39 8.99 -7.76 -2.30
N GLU A 40 8.52 -8.00 -1.09
CA GLU A 40 8.68 -9.31 -0.48
C GLU A 40 7.61 -9.51 0.59
N TRP A 41 7.05 -10.72 0.65
CA TRP A 41 6.11 -11.10 1.70
C TRP A 41 6.86 -11.86 2.79
N ASP A 42 6.41 -11.72 4.04
CA ASP A 42 7.01 -12.48 5.12
C ASP A 42 6.52 -13.94 5.07
N GLU A 43 6.99 -14.75 6.01
CA GLU A 43 6.66 -16.18 6.01
C GLU A 43 5.17 -16.43 6.15
N THR A 44 4.47 -15.58 6.87
CA THR A 44 3.02 -15.76 7.08
C THR A 44 2.22 -15.26 5.89
N GLY A 45 2.83 -14.48 5.00
CA GLY A 45 2.12 -13.89 3.88
C GLY A 45 1.20 -12.75 4.29
N THR A 46 1.41 -12.15 5.45
CA THR A 46 0.58 -11.06 5.94
C THR A 46 1.32 -9.73 6.05
N VAL A 47 2.64 -9.73 5.86
CA VAL A 47 3.41 -8.50 5.90
C VAL A 47 4.13 -8.34 4.56
N LEU A 48 3.83 -7.25 3.88
CA LEU A 48 4.45 -6.92 2.60
C LEU A 48 5.46 -5.81 2.83
N SER A 49 6.69 -6.04 2.39
CA SER A 49 7.75 -5.03 2.49
C SER A 49 8.09 -4.54 1.09
N LEU A 50 8.17 -3.23 0.93
CA LEU A 50 8.58 -2.59 -0.31
C LEU A 50 9.85 -1.80 -0.05
N ALA A 51 10.82 -1.95 -0.93
CA ALA A 51 12.07 -1.21 -0.80
C ALA A 51 12.31 -0.41 -2.07
N SER A 52 12.43 0.89 -1.91
CA SER A 52 12.79 1.80 -2.99
C SER A 52 13.76 2.80 -2.36
N ASP A 53 15.04 2.47 -2.40
CA ASP A 53 16.06 3.24 -1.69
C ASP A 53 15.88 4.73 -1.87
N PRO A 54 16.02 5.49 -0.82
CA PRO A 54 16.37 5.11 0.54
C PRO A 54 15.17 4.85 1.44
N VAL A 55 13.99 4.68 0.88
CA VAL A 55 12.75 4.54 1.64
C VAL A 55 12.29 3.09 1.62
N ARG A 56 11.75 2.65 2.75
CA ARG A 56 11.15 1.32 2.85
C ARG A 56 9.75 1.46 3.39
N PHE A 57 8.83 0.69 2.83
CA PHE A 57 7.44 0.66 3.28
C PHE A 57 7.11 -0.73 3.76
N GLU A 58 6.22 -0.81 4.73
CA GLU A 58 5.76 -2.09 5.24
C GLU A 58 4.26 -2.02 5.40
N PHE A 59 3.56 -3.02 4.89
CA PHE A 59 2.12 -3.10 4.99
C PHE A 59 1.76 -4.36 5.76
N VAL A 60 1.09 -4.19 6.89
CA VAL A 60 0.70 -5.31 7.75
C VAL A 60 -0.79 -5.53 7.57
N PHE A 61 -1.15 -6.72 7.08
CA PHE A 61 -2.53 -7.05 6.78
C PHE A 61 -3.19 -7.74 7.97
N HIS A 62 -4.19 -7.09 8.52
CA HIS A 62 -4.98 -7.63 9.62
C HIS A 62 -6.35 -8.04 9.09
N ALA A 63 -7.19 -8.57 9.98
CA ALA A 63 -8.50 -9.09 9.56
C ALA A 63 -9.44 -8.01 9.05
N GLY A 64 -9.30 -6.81 9.28
CA GLY A 64 -10.22 -5.77 8.78
C GLY A 64 -9.52 -4.51 8.36
N ARG A 65 -8.19 -4.54 8.34
CA ARG A 65 -7.47 -3.33 8.00
C ARG A 65 -6.05 -3.66 7.61
N VAL A 66 -5.42 -2.70 6.95
CA VAL A 66 -4.00 -2.78 6.60
C VAL A 66 -3.33 -1.59 7.27
N GLU A 67 -2.26 -1.85 8.01
CA GLU A 67 -1.45 -0.77 8.57
C GLU A 67 -0.26 -0.53 7.65
N SER A 68 0.04 0.73 7.39
CA SER A 68 1.20 1.08 6.59
C SER A 68 2.23 1.81 7.44
N PHE A 69 3.49 1.47 7.20
CA PHE A 69 4.63 2.06 7.89
C PHE A 69 5.67 2.48 6.87
N ALA A 70 6.46 3.48 7.21
CA ALA A 70 7.58 3.90 6.38
C ALA A 70 8.81 4.03 7.24
N SER A 71 9.95 3.73 6.62
CA SER A 71 11.24 3.84 7.27
C SER A 71 12.18 4.52 6.28
N ALA A 72 12.82 5.62 6.70
CA ALA A 72 13.66 6.41 5.81
C ALA A 72 14.67 7.21 6.62
N PRO A 73 15.77 7.63 5.98
CA PRO A 73 16.69 8.54 6.63
C PRO A 73 16.00 9.85 7.02
N PHE A 74 16.53 10.48 8.04
CA PHE A 74 15.95 11.70 8.57
C PHE A 74 15.70 12.75 7.48
N TRP A 75 16.67 12.95 6.59
CA TRP A 75 16.54 14.00 5.59
C TRP A 75 15.41 13.71 4.59
N VAL A 76 15.10 12.44 4.37
CA VAL A 76 13.99 12.09 3.48
C VAL A 76 12.66 12.41 4.15
N LYS A 77 12.58 12.20 5.46
CA LYS A 77 11.34 12.47 6.18
C LYS A 77 10.96 13.94 6.09
N MET A 78 11.94 14.82 6.00
CA MET A 78 11.65 16.24 5.88
C MET A 78 10.96 16.58 4.57
N LEU A 79 11.09 15.72 3.57
CA LEU A 79 10.44 15.92 2.28
C LEU A 79 9.08 15.26 2.19
N PHE A 80 8.70 14.51 3.22
CA PHE A 80 7.46 13.73 3.20
C PHE A 80 6.33 14.59 3.76
N ASN A 81 5.72 15.39 2.92
CA ASN A 81 4.68 16.31 3.34
C ASN A 81 3.30 15.72 3.08
N GLU A 82 2.28 16.50 3.41
CA GLU A 82 0.89 16.07 3.31
C GLU A 82 0.52 15.67 1.88
N LYS A 83 0.99 16.41 0.90
CA LYS A 83 0.68 16.10 -0.49
C LYS A 83 1.21 14.74 -0.88
N ARG A 84 2.41 14.42 -0.45
CA ARG A 84 3.00 13.12 -0.78
C ARG A 84 2.31 11.99 -0.05
N ARG A 85 1.86 12.25 1.18
CA ARG A 85 1.10 11.25 1.92
C ARG A 85 -0.23 10.97 1.23
N ASN A 86 -0.90 12.00 0.73
CA ASN A 86 -2.14 11.81 -0.01
C ASN A 86 -1.93 11.01 -1.26
N THR A 87 -0.83 11.24 -1.97
CA THR A 87 -0.51 10.48 -3.16
C THR A 87 -0.27 9.01 -2.80
N LEU A 88 0.46 8.77 -1.72
CA LEU A 88 0.70 7.41 -1.27
C LEU A 88 -0.62 6.72 -0.91
N ASP A 89 -1.50 7.43 -0.19
CA ASP A 89 -2.79 6.86 0.18
C ASP A 89 -3.58 6.46 -1.05
N GLN A 90 -3.58 7.29 -2.09
CA GLN A 90 -4.30 6.98 -3.32
C GLN A 90 -3.73 5.73 -4.00
N VAL A 91 -2.42 5.62 -4.02
CA VAL A 91 -1.79 4.47 -4.64
C VAL A 91 -2.10 3.20 -3.86
N VAL A 92 -2.04 3.27 -2.53
CA VAL A 92 -2.33 2.11 -1.70
C VAL A 92 -3.78 1.69 -1.86
N GLU A 93 -4.70 2.66 -1.87
CA GLU A 93 -6.11 2.34 -2.04
C GLU A 93 -6.38 1.71 -3.39
N GLN A 94 -5.72 2.19 -4.43
CA GLN A 94 -5.85 1.60 -5.75
C GLN A 94 -5.33 0.16 -5.76
N MET A 95 -4.21 -0.07 -5.09
CA MET A 95 -3.65 -1.41 -4.99
C MET A 95 -4.62 -2.36 -4.30
N LEU A 96 -5.20 -1.92 -3.19
CA LEU A 96 -6.14 -2.75 -2.44
C LEU A 96 -7.41 -3.01 -3.25
N ASP A 97 -7.87 -2.00 -3.99
CA ASP A 97 -9.06 -2.14 -4.81
C ASP A 97 -8.84 -3.14 -5.93
N GLU A 98 -7.72 -3.03 -6.64
CA GLU A 98 -7.43 -3.96 -7.74
C GLU A 98 -7.17 -5.37 -7.25
N ALA A 99 -6.73 -5.51 -6.01
CA ALA A 99 -6.53 -6.82 -5.42
C ALA A 99 -7.83 -7.44 -4.90
N GLY A 100 -8.91 -6.69 -4.92
CA GLY A 100 -10.20 -7.20 -4.47
C GLY A 100 -10.41 -7.18 -2.98
N LEU A 101 -9.65 -6.36 -2.26
CA LEU A 101 -9.75 -6.29 -0.81
C LEU A 101 -10.77 -5.27 -0.33
N LEU A 102 -11.11 -4.30 -1.16
CA LEU A 102 -12.09 -3.30 -0.79
C LEU A 102 -13.49 -3.74 -1.22
N GLU A 103 -14.50 -3.08 -0.65
CA GLU A 103 -15.86 -3.35 -1.08
C GLU A 103 -16.03 -2.95 -2.55
N PRO A 104 -16.95 -3.59 -3.26
CA PRO A 104 -17.22 -3.17 -4.64
C PRO A 104 -17.60 -1.71 -4.70
N ALA A 105 -17.23 -1.06 -5.79
CA ALA A 105 -17.45 0.36 -5.93
C ALA A 105 -18.87 0.82 -5.62
N PRO A 106 -19.92 0.14 -6.09
CA PRO A 106 -21.28 0.59 -5.76
C PRO A 106 -21.55 0.57 -4.28
N ALA A 107 -21.02 -0.41 -3.55
CA ALA A 107 -21.24 -0.49 -2.13
C ALA A 107 -20.40 0.50 -1.36
N ARG A 108 -19.27 0.93 -1.92
CA ARG A 108 -18.43 1.88 -1.22
C ARG A 108 -19.00 3.26 -1.18
N LYS A 109 -19.98 3.57 -1.99
CA LYS A 109 -20.58 4.82 -1.92
C LYS A 109 -19.65 5.90 -2.12
N LYS A 110 -19.25 6.17 -3.22
CA LYS A 110 -18.45 7.28 -3.51
C LYS A 110 -19.23 8.47 -3.46
N PRO A 111 -18.73 9.51 -2.99
CA PRO A 111 -19.35 10.80 -3.06
C PRO A 111 -19.42 11.01 -4.51
N ALA A 112 -20.45 11.10 -4.92
CA ALA A 112 -20.68 11.16 -6.24
C ALA A 112 -20.04 12.12 -6.78
N PRO A 113 -19.63 12.15 -7.60
CA PRO A 113 -19.29 13.10 -8.24
C PRO A 113 -20.33 13.30 -8.91
N ASN A 114 -20.58 13.12 -8.73
CA ASN A 114 -21.36 13.14 -9.32
C ASN A 114 -21.79 13.58 -9.28
#